data_ae92a286e8293a7f9c5a7ae4209b6697
#
_entry.id   ae92a286e8293a7f9c5a7ae4209b6697
#
_cell.length_a   1.000
_cell.length_b   1.000
_cell.length_c   1.000
_cell.angle_alpha   90.00
_cell.angle_beta   90.00
_cell.angle_gamma   90.00
#
_symmetry.space_group_name_H-M   'P 1'
#
loop_
_entity.id
_entity.type
_entity.pdbx_description
1 polymer ?
#
loop_
_entity_poly.entity_id
_entity_poly.type
_entity_poly.pdbx_seq_one_letter_code
_entity_poly.pdbx_strand_id
1 'polypeptide(L)'
;MTTTPADELRTAAQILRPLAEAAQRDLETGDYWASYPKDSAWYDGLTNGMGGASGDLAGALPPAAVIELARWLQSAARDAVEIGPDPHAVAVARAVNAARPAP
;
A
#
# COMPACT_ATOMS: atom_id res chain seq x y z
N MET A 1 -8.18 4.13 25.66
CA MET A 1 -7.34 2.95 25.40
C MET A 1 -6.11 3.34 24.62
N THR A 2 -4.98 2.77 24.94
CA THR A 2 -3.73 3.05 24.26
C THR A 2 -3.58 2.15 23.04
N THR A 3 -3.32 2.74 21.88
CA THR A 3 -3.04 1.99 20.66
C THR A 3 -1.62 1.42 20.74
N THR A 4 -1.49 0.10 20.59
CA THR A 4 -0.20 -0.55 20.61
C THR A 4 0.46 -0.51 19.24
N PRO A 5 1.79 -0.69 19.16
CA PRO A 5 2.46 -0.82 17.85
C PRO A 5 1.85 -1.93 16.99
N ALA A 6 1.48 -3.06 17.59
CA ALA A 6 0.83 -4.15 16.86
C ALA A 6 -0.51 -3.71 16.27
N ASP A 7 -1.29 -2.93 17.00
CA ASP A 7 -2.57 -2.38 16.51
C ASP A 7 -2.34 -1.42 15.35
N GLU A 8 -1.34 -0.56 15.44
CA GLU A 8 -1.00 0.39 14.38
C GLU A 8 -0.61 -0.36 13.09
N LEU A 9 0.18 -1.42 13.22
CA LEU A 9 0.60 -2.24 12.10
C LEU A 9 -0.58 -2.98 11.46
N ARG A 10 -1.45 -3.57 12.27
CA ARG A 10 -2.65 -4.25 11.77
C ARG A 10 -3.60 -3.29 11.05
N THR A 11 -3.80 -2.11 11.59
CA THR A 11 -4.67 -1.09 10.99
C THR A 11 -4.14 -0.68 9.62
N ALA A 12 -2.85 -0.43 9.49
CA ALA A 12 -2.25 -0.06 8.21
C ALA A 12 -2.42 -1.19 7.17
N ALA A 13 -2.19 -2.44 7.58
CA ALA A 13 -2.38 -3.59 6.69
C ALA A 13 -3.83 -3.71 6.23
N GLN A 14 -4.78 -3.49 7.12
CA GLN A 14 -6.21 -3.54 6.82
C GLN A 14 -6.67 -2.41 5.89
N ILE A 15 -5.98 -1.28 5.91
CA ILE A 15 -6.22 -0.18 4.97
C ILE A 15 -5.65 -0.52 3.59
N LEU A 16 -4.40 -0.92 3.55
CA LEU A 16 -3.67 -1.09 2.29
C LEU A 16 -4.15 -2.27 1.47
N ARG A 17 -4.41 -3.41 2.11
CA ARG A 17 -4.67 -4.65 1.39
C ARG A 17 -5.91 -4.59 0.49
N PRO A 18 -7.10 -4.19 0.99
CA PRO A 18 -8.28 -4.14 0.12
C PRO A 18 -8.15 -3.10 -0.99
N LEU A 19 -7.46 -1.97 -0.72
CA LEU A 19 -7.22 -0.96 -1.74
C LEU A 19 -6.32 -1.50 -2.84
N ALA A 20 -5.25 -2.20 -2.46
CA ALA A 20 -4.32 -2.78 -3.41
C ALA A 20 -4.95 -3.90 -4.22
N GLU A 21 -5.77 -4.75 -3.58
CA GLU A 21 -6.49 -5.82 -4.28
C GLU A 21 -7.49 -5.26 -5.28
N ALA A 22 -8.20 -4.19 -4.91
CA ALA A 22 -9.13 -3.52 -5.82
C ALA A 22 -8.39 -2.89 -7.00
N ALA A 23 -7.25 -2.24 -6.73
CA ALA A 23 -6.42 -1.65 -7.77
C ALA A 23 -5.85 -2.71 -8.71
N GLN A 24 -5.47 -3.88 -8.19
CA GLN A 24 -4.99 -4.99 -8.99
C GLN A 24 -6.08 -5.49 -9.95
N ARG A 25 -7.30 -5.64 -9.46
CA ARG A 25 -8.43 -6.05 -10.32
C ARG A 25 -8.70 -5.01 -11.40
N ASP A 26 -8.65 -3.74 -11.06
CA ASP A 26 -8.84 -2.66 -12.02
C ASP A 26 -7.75 -2.66 -13.09
N LEU A 27 -6.50 -2.86 -12.67
CA LEU A 27 -5.36 -2.96 -13.60
C LEU A 27 -5.53 -4.11 -14.59
N GLU A 28 -6.08 -5.23 -14.14
CA GLU A 28 -6.27 -6.41 -14.99
C GLU A 28 -7.46 -6.28 -15.93
N THR A 29 -8.50 -5.55 -15.55
CA THR A 29 -9.80 -5.54 -16.26
C THR A 29 -10.27 -4.17 -16.71
N GLY A 30 -9.68 -3.08 -16.21
CA GLY A 30 -10.14 -1.72 -16.51
C GLY A 30 -9.70 -1.25 -17.90
N ASP A 31 -10.60 -0.54 -18.59
CA ASP A 31 -10.35 -0.05 -19.95
C ASP A 31 -9.18 0.93 -20.01
N TYR A 32 -9.00 1.74 -18.99
CA TYR A 32 -7.91 2.71 -18.95
C TYR A 32 -6.55 2.04 -19.16
N TRP A 33 -6.36 0.87 -18.52
CA TRP A 33 -5.08 0.17 -18.51
C TRP A 33 -4.84 -0.66 -19.78
N ALA A 34 -5.92 -0.99 -20.50
CA ALA A 34 -5.86 -1.90 -21.65
C ALA A 34 -5.03 -1.36 -22.82
N SER A 35 -4.85 -0.04 -22.90
CA SER A 35 -4.07 0.60 -23.98
C SER A 35 -2.56 0.60 -23.73
N TYR A 36 -2.12 0.19 -22.55
CA TYR A 36 -0.71 0.17 -22.18
C TYR A 36 -0.14 -1.25 -22.26
N PRO A 37 1.20 -1.40 -22.48
CA PRO A 37 1.83 -2.72 -22.39
C PRO A 37 1.62 -3.32 -20.99
N LYS A 38 1.31 -4.60 -20.92
CA LYS A 38 0.95 -5.26 -19.65
C LYS A 38 2.00 -5.13 -18.57
N ASP A 39 3.28 -5.26 -18.93
CA ASP A 39 4.37 -5.26 -17.96
C ASP A 39 4.62 -3.91 -17.32
N SER A 40 4.24 -2.82 -17.98
CA SER A 40 4.49 -1.46 -17.53
C SER A 40 3.22 -0.62 -17.38
N ALA A 41 2.04 -1.24 -17.51
CA ALA A 41 0.77 -0.51 -17.56
C ALA A 41 0.55 0.39 -16.34
N TRP A 42 0.84 -0.11 -15.15
CA TRP A 42 0.66 0.68 -13.94
C TRP A 42 1.54 1.94 -13.95
N TYR A 43 2.84 1.75 -14.19
CA TYR A 43 3.77 2.89 -14.26
C TYR A 43 3.38 3.87 -15.36
N ASP A 44 3.16 3.35 -16.57
CA ASP A 44 2.84 4.20 -17.73
C ASP A 44 1.52 4.94 -17.52
N GLY A 45 0.51 4.27 -17.02
CA GLY A 45 -0.80 4.86 -16.80
C GLY A 45 -0.79 5.94 -15.73
N LEU A 46 -0.07 5.73 -14.62
CA LEU A 46 0.01 6.73 -13.56
C LEU A 46 0.89 7.91 -13.94
N THR A 47 2.02 7.66 -14.61
CA THR A 47 2.88 8.77 -15.05
C THR A 47 2.21 9.60 -16.12
N ASN A 48 1.48 8.98 -17.05
CA ASN A 48 0.72 9.68 -18.07
C ASN A 48 -0.49 10.43 -17.50
N GLY A 49 -1.22 9.80 -16.60
CA GLY A 49 -2.44 10.38 -16.05
C GLY A 49 -2.19 11.47 -15.01
N MET A 50 -1.23 11.26 -14.12
CA MET A 50 -0.94 12.16 -13.00
C MET A 50 0.23 13.09 -13.31
N GLY A 51 1.29 12.54 -13.85
CA GLY A 51 2.50 13.30 -14.19
C GLY A 51 3.35 13.68 -12.99
N GLY A 52 4.53 14.24 -13.27
CA GLY A 52 5.44 14.79 -12.28
C GLY A 52 5.96 13.76 -11.26
N ALA A 53 6.53 14.28 -10.19
CA ALA A 53 7.11 13.45 -9.14
C ALA A 53 6.07 12.55 -8.46
N SER A 54 4.84 13.04 -8.30
CA SER A 54 3.75 12.26 -7.69
C SER A 54 3.38 11.05 -8.55
N GLY A 55 3.30 11.22 -9.87
CA GLY A 55 3.03 10.12 -10.78
C GLY A 55 4.17 9.11 -10.78
N ASP A 56 5.41 9.57 -10.75
CA ASP A 56 6.58 8.70 -10.70
C ASP A 56 6.59 7.85 -9.43
N LEU A 57 6.29 8.46 -8.29
CA LEU A 57 6.24 7.74 -7.00
C LEU A 57 5.11 6.70 -7.00
N ALA A 58 3.92 7.12 -7.38
CA ALA A 58 2.76 6.21 -7.40
C ALA A 58 2.98 5.07 -8.39
N GLY A 59 3.56 5.37 -9.55
CA GLY A 59 3.87 4.36 -10.57
C GLY A 59 4.92 3.35 -10.14
N ALA A 60 5.81 3.74 -9.21
CA ALA A 60 6.86 2.85 -8.71
C ALA A 60 6.32 1.80 -7.71
N LEU A 61 5.07 1.95 -7.24
CA LEU A 61 4.46 1.05 -6.27
C LEU A 61 3.22 0.37 -6.86
N PRO A 62 3.40 -0.65 -7.70
CA PRO A 62 2.26 -1.35 -8.30
C PRO A 62 1.44 -2.07 -7.22
N PRO A 63 0.16 -2.36 -7.51
CA PRO A 63 -0.71 -3.02 -6.54
C PRO A 63 -0.14 -4.31 -5.94
N ALA A 64 0.54 -5.12 -6.74
CA ALA A 64 1.16 -6.35 -6.24
C ALA A 64 2.21 -6.07 -5.16
N ALA A 65 3.00 -5.00 -5.30
CA ALA A 65 3.98 -4.60 -4.29
C ALA A 65 3.29 -4.12 -3.02
N VAL A 66 2.19 -3.40 -3.15
CA VAL A 66 1.43 -2.91 -1.99
C VAL A 66 0.76 -4.06 -1.25
N ILE A 67 0.28 -5.08 -1.96
CA ILE A 67 -0.24 -6.31 -1.32
C ILE A 67 0.85 -6.96 -0.46
N GLU A 68 2.06 -7.08 -0.98
CA GLU A 68 3.17 -7.65 -0.22
C GLU A 68 3.58 -6.76 0.96
N LEU A 69 3.52 -5.43 0.79
CA LEU A 69 3.73 -4.49 1.88
C LEU A 69 2.72 -4.72 3.00
N ALA A 70 1.44 -4.91 2.67
CA ALA A 70 0.40 -5.18 3.65
C ALA A 70 0.65 -6.51 4.39
N ARG A 71 1.10 -7.53 3.68
CA ARG A 71 1.49 -8.82 4.28
C ARG A 71 2.66 -8.66 5.24
N TRP A 72 3.65 -7.87 4.85
CA TRP A 72 4.80 -7.58 5.72
C TRP A 72 4.37 -6.86 6.99
N LEU A 73 3.52 -5.86 6.88
CA LEU A 73 3.02 -5.13 8.06
C LEU A 73 2.22 -6.06 8.99
N GLN A 74 1.46 -6.99 8.43
CA GLN A 74 0.72 -7.95 9.23
C GLN A 74 1.63 -8.94 9.94
N SER A 75 2.68 -9.38 9.29
CA SER A 75 3.72 -10.21 9.90
C SER A 75 4.46 -9.44 11.01
N ALA A 76 4.79 -8.18 10.75
CA ALA A 76 5.44 -7.31 11.73
C ALA A 76 4.55 -7.08 12.96
N ALA A 77 3.23 -7.09 12.79
CA ALA A 77 2.29 -6.97 13.92
C ALA A 77 2.38 -8.19 14.85
N ARG A 78 2.52 -9.38 14.30
CA ARG A 78 2.71 -10.59 15.10
C ARG A 78 4.05 -10.54 15.84
N ASP A 79 5.11 -10.15 15.14
CA ASP A 79 6.44 -10.01 15.75
C ASP A 79 6.44 -8.95 16.86
N ALA A 80 5.69 -7.87 16.70
CA ALA A 80 5.59 -6.81 17.70
C ALA A 80 5.05 -7.33 19.04
N VAL A 81 4.15 -8.31 19.00
CA VAL A 81 3.60 -8.94 20.21
C VAL A 81 4.60 -9.93 20.81
N GLU A 82 5.28 -10.70 19.97
CA GLU A 82 6.09 -11.83 20.42
C GLU A 82 7.52 -11.44 20.82
N ILE A 83 8.16 -10.56 20.05
CA ILE A 83 9.58 -10.22 20.22
C ILE A 83 9.85 -8.71 20.27
N GLY A 84 8.84 -7.89 20.04
CA GLY A 84 8.98 -6.44 20.06
C GLY A 84 8.81 -5.82 18.67
N PRO A 85 8.40 -4.54 18.63
CA PRO A 85 8.12 -3.87 17.38
C PRO A 85 9.38 -3.48 16.61
N ASP A 86 9.32 -3.64 15.28
CA ASP A 86 10.30 -3.09 14.36
C ASP A 86 10.00 -1.59 14.17
N PRO A 87 10.92 -0.68 14.53
CA PRO A 87 10.65 0.77 14.45
C PRO A 87 10.38 1.25 13.02
N HIS A 88 10.97 0.64 12.01
CA HIS A 88 10.73 1.04 10.62
C HIS A 88 9.35 0.60 10.14
N ALA A 89 8.92 -0.60 10.49
CA ALA A 89 7.59 -1.07 10.17
C ALA A 89 6.52 -0.19 10.84
N VAL A 90 6.74 0.16 12.11
CA VAL A 90 5.82 1.04 12.86
C VAL A 90 5.77 2.42 12.22
N ALA A 91 6.90 2.96 11.78
CA ALA A 91 6.95 4.26 11.10
C ALA A 91 6.15 4.24 9.80
N VAL A 92 6.26 3.17 9.00
CA VAL A 92 5.46 3.00 7.78
C VAL A 92 3.98 2.95 8.13
N ALA A 93 3.61 2.16 9.14
CA ALA A 93 2.21 2.03 9.56
C ALA A 93 1.62 3.37 10.00
N ARG A 94 2.37 4.13 10.79
CA ARG A 94 1.93 5.45 11.25
C ARG A 94 1.73 6.42 10.09
N ALA A 95 2.62 6.41 9.10
CA ALA A 95 2.50 7.25 7.92
C ALA A 95 1.25 6.88 7.11
N VAL A 96 1.00 5.59 6.92
CA VAL A 96 -0.20 5.11 6.21
C VAL A 96 -1.46 5.52 6.95
N ASN A 97 -1.50 5.29 8.26
CA ASN A 97 -2.69 5.59 9.07
C ASN A 97 -2.99 7.09 9.11
N ALA A 98 -1.94 7.92 9.16
CA ALA A 98 -2.08 9.38 9.20
C ALA A 98 -2.48 9.98 7.85
N ALA A 99 -2.24 9.30 6.75
CA ALA A 99 -2.53 9.78 5.40
C ALA A 99 -4.03 9.77 5.07
N ARG A 100 -4.84 9.02 5.83
CA ARG A 100 -6.28 8.93 5.60
C ARG A 100 -6.99 10.06 6.31
N PRO A 101 -7.99 10.70 5.66
CA PRO A 101 -8.79 11.71 6.37
C PRO A 101 -9.57 11.06 7.51
N ALA A 102 -9.81 11.84 8.57
CA ALA A 102 -10.64 11.40 9.68
C ALA A 102 -12.06 11.11 9.18
N PRO A 103 -12.70 10.04 9.70
CA PRO A 103 -14.08 9.72 9.33
C PRO A 103 -15.08 10.79 9.79
#